data_a526ef99649f9262f745001e6852dabe
#
_entry.id   a526ef99649f9262f745001e6852dabe
#
_cell.length_a   1.000
_cell.length_b   1.000
_cell.length_c   1.000
_cell.angle_alpha   90.00
_cell.angle_beta   90.00
_cell.angle_gamma   90.00
#
_symmetry.space_group_name_H-M   'P 1'
#
loop_
_entity.id
_entity.type
_entity.pdbx_description
1 polymer ?
#
loop_
_entity_poly.entity_id
_entity_poly.type
_entity_poly.pdbx_seq_one_letter_code
_entity_poly.pdbx_strand_id
1 'polypeptide(L)'
;MARDVDSFTLYWSSLERFENCPQGFLWNRGWPTIDLGAGLGRKKPKPFKKSEHHAIMGIVVQAVIERFYNDKLWQLLTPIQLKDRLLEMCGEYYRLEIARHFIDWSKAPSHEEMKEVIRDGVMGYMRTLKHHRLLGPYAQAEEDQI
;
A
#
# COMPACT_ATOMS: atom_id res chain seq x y z
N MET A 1 13.46 25.63 0.47
CA MET A 1 13.39 25.41 -0.98
C MET A 1 12.10 25.95 -1.50
N ALA A 2 12.18 26.97 -2.32
CA ALA A 2 11.01 27.37 -3.11
C ALA A 2 10.69 26.23 -4.07
N ARG A 3 9.57 25.56 -3.89
CA ARG A 3 9.06 24.63 -4.90
C ARG A 3 8.73 25.45 -6.14
N ASP A 4 9.30 25.03 -7.25
CA ASP A 4 9.01 25.63 -8.53
C ASP A 4 7.50 25.54 -8.76
N VAL A 5 6.85 26.67 -8.78
CA VAL A 5 5.38 26.76 -8.90
C VAL A 5 4.92 26.24 -10.27
N ASP A 6 5.85 26.11 -11.22
CA ASP A 6 5.58 25.72 -12.59
C ASP A 6 5.56 24.20 -12.82
N SER A 7 5.95 23.37 -11.84
CA SER A 7 5.90 21.90 -11.92
C SER A 7 4.84 21.31 -11.02
N PHE A 8 3.60 21.49 -11.39
CA PHE A 8 2.46 21.05 -10.63
C PHE A 8 1.82 19.81 -11.28
N THR A 9 1.92 18.67 -10.61
CA THR A 9 1.27 17.45 -11.09
C THR A 9 -0.15 17.36 -10.52
N LEU A 10 -1.13 17.30 -11.39
CA LEU A 10 -2.53 17.25 -11.04
C LEU A 10 -3.03 15.80 -11.14
N TYR A 11 -3.47 15.24 -10.03
CA TYR A 11 -4.08 13.92 -9.98
C TYR A 11 -5.60 14.04 -9.88
N TRP A 12 -6.34 13.05 -10.38
CA TRP A 12 -7.80 13.02 -10.26
C TRP A 12 -8.28 13.15 -8.80
N SER A 13 -7.65 12.42 -7.90
CA SER A 13 -7.95 12.50 -6.47
C SER A 13 -7.72 13.89 -5.87
N SER A 14 -6.78 14.64 -6.42
CA SER A 14 -6.51 16.03 -6.00
C SER A 14 -7.60 16.98 -6.47
N LEU A 15 -8.12 16.80 -7.68
CA LEU A 15 -9.25 17.56 -8.20
C LEU A 15 -10.52 17.32 -7.40
N GLU A 16 -10.83 16.06 -7.14
CA GLU A 16 -11.98 15.67 -6.32
C GLU A 16 -11.89 16.26 -4.91
N ARG A 17 -10.71 16.24 -4.32
CA ARG A 17 -10.47 16.87 -3.02
C ARG A 17 -10.63 18.39 -3.07
N PHE A 18 -10.19 19.05 -4.13
CA PHE A 18 -10.39 20.47 -4.35
C PHE A 18 -11.88 20.84 -4.47
N GLU A 19 -12.65 20.07 -5.22
CA GLU A 19 -14.09 20.26 -5.35
C GLU A 19 -14.82 20.13 -4.03
N ASN A 20 -14.46 19.11 -3.23
CA ASN A 20 -15.09 18.83 -1.94
C ASN A 20 -14.66 19.82 -0.84
N CYS A 21 -13.38 20.17 -0.80
CA CYS A 21 -12.82 21.07 0.18
C CYS A 21 -11.55 21.75 -0.34
N PRO A 22 -11.66 22.94 -0.96
CA PRO A 22 -10.51 23.69 -1.47
C PRO A 22 -9.44 23.95 -0.42
N GLN A 23 -9.82 24.25 0.81
CA GLN A 23 -8.90 24.48 1.91
C GLN A 23 -8.13 23.23 2.31
N GLY A 24 -8.81 22.07 2.35
CA GLY A 24 -8.19 20.78 2.59
C GLY A 24 -7.20 20.39 1.48
N PHE A 25 -7.52 20.72 0.23
CA PHE A 25 -6.60 20.55 -0.89
C PHE A 25 -5.32 21.37 -0.70
N LEU A 26 -5.41 22.64 -0.35
CA LEU A 26 -4.26 23.50 -0.11
C LEU A 26 -3.39 22.97 1.04
N TRP A 27 -3.99 22.55 2.13
CA TRP A 27 -3.28 21.99 3.27
C TRP A 27 -2.51 20.72 2.91
N ASN A 28 -3.08 19.85 2.10
CA ASN A 28 -2.41 18.62 1.67
C ASN A 28 -1.28 18.85 0.68
N ARG A 29 -1.29 19.97 -0.03
CA ARG A 29 -0.20 20.38 -0.93
C ARG A 29 0.99 20.98 -0.22
N GLY A 30 0.95 21.11 1.11
CA GLY A 30 2.03 21.63 1.91
C GLY A 30 2.16 23.16 1.83
N TRP A 31 1.08 23.85 1.55
CA TRP A 31 0.98 25.30 1.68
C TRP A 31 0.44 25.65 3.07
N PRO A 32 1.32 25.64 4.11
CA PRO A 32 0.87 25.71 5.50
C PRO A 32 0.30 27.07 5.87
N THR A 33 0.69 28.10 5.15
CA THR A 33 0.20 29.46 5.37
C THR A 33 0.21 30.20 4.04
N ILE A 34 -0.94 30.31 3.43
CA ILE A 34 -1.15 31.38 2.47
C ILE A 34 -1.58 32.57 3.30
N ASP A 35 -0.69 33.54 3.41
CA ASP A 35 -1.07 34.81 4.01
C ASP A 35 -1.99 35.54 3.02
N LEU A 36 -3.27 35.38 3.20
CA LEU A 36 -4.28 36.08 2.41
C LEU A 36 -4.52 37.52 2.92
N GLY A 37 -3.56 38.13 3.64
CA GLY A 37 -3.63 39.45 4.21
C GLY A 37 -4.29 39.49 5.60
N ALA A 38 -3.80 40.37 6.45
CA ALA A 38 -4.38 40.72 7.75
C ALA A 38 -4.90 39.54 8.61
N GLY A 39 -4.16 38.47 8.74
CA GLY A 39 -4.48 37.38 9.65
C GLY A 39 -5.51 36.37 9.15
N LEU A 40 -5.86 36.38 7.87
CA LEU A 40 -6.75 35.39 7.27
C LEU A 40 -6.07 34.04 6.97
N GLY A 41 -4.74 34.00 7.00
CA GLY A 41 -3.98 32.75 6.89
C GLY A 41 -4.08 31.93 8.16
N ARG A 42 -4.73 30.78 8.10
CA ARG A 42 -4.79 29.85 9.22
C ARG A 42 -3.63 28.85 9.09
N LYS A 43 -2.94 28.61 10.21
CA LYS A 43 -1.95 27.53 10.27
C LYS A 43 -2.64 26.19 10.02
N LYS A 44 -2.00 25.35 9.23
CA LYS A 44 -2.43 23.95 9.07
C LYS A 44 -2.56 23.30 10.45
N PRO A 45 -3.72 22.74 10.82
CA PRO A 45 -3.85 22.03 12.08
C PRO A 45 -2.87 20.87 12.09
N LYS A 46 -2.28 20.59 13.27
CA LYS A 46 -1.44 19.41 13.43
C LYS A 46 -2.26 18.18 13.08
N PRO A 47 -1.79 17.33 12.15
CA PRO A 47 -2.53 16.13 11.80
C PRO A 47 -2.63 15.24 13.03
N PHE A 48 -3.83 14.71 13.29
CA PHE A 48 -3.95 13.60 14.23
C PHE A 48 -3.14 12.43 13.68
N LYS A 49 -2.34 11.78 14.54
CA LYS A 49 -1.73 10.51 14.19
C LYS A 49 -2.86 9.49 14.03
N LYS A 50 -3.13 9.13 12.78
CA LYS A 50 -4.04 8.04 12.48
C LYS A 50 -3.29 6.72 12.52
N SER A 51 -3.96 5.69 13.04
CA SER A 51 -3.43 4.34 12.95
C SER A 51 -3.25 3.94 11.49
N GLU A 52 -2.06 3.45 11.16
CA GLU A 52 -1.66 3.09 9.79
C GLU A 52 -1.82 1.59 9.51
N HIS A 53 -2.59 0.86 10.33
CA HIS A 53 -2.72 -0.59 10.20
C HIS A 53 -3.26 -1.05 8.82
N HIS A 54 -4.21 -0.33 8.24
CA HIS A 54 -4.68 -0.63 6.89
C HIS A 54 -3.60 -0.39 5.83
N ALA A 55 -2.84 0.69 5.98
CA ALA A 55 -1.73 1.00 5.08
C ALA A 55 -0.65 -0.08 5.14
N ILE A 56 -0.31 -0.57 6.33
CA ILE A 56 0.67 -1.65 6.50
C ILE A 56 0.25 -2.91 5.75
N MET A 57 -0.98 -3.35 5.89
CA MET A 57 -1.47 -4.54 5.20
C MET A 57 -1.35 -4.39 3.67
N GLY A 58 -1.75 -3.26 3.12
CA GLY A 58 -1.62 -2.98 1.69
C GLY A 58 -0.16 -2.92 1.22
N ILE A 59 0.71 -2.25 1.96
CA ILE A 59 2.14 -2.14 1.64
C ILE A 59 2.81 -3.52 1.63
N VAL A 60 2.52 -4.37 2.60
CA VAL A 60 3.09 -5.72 2.67
C VAL A 60 2.64 -6.58 1.50
N VAL A 61 1.36 -6.58 1.17
CA VAL A 61 0.83 -7.32 0.01
C VAL A 61 1.50 -6.85 -1.27
N GLN A 62 1.59 -5.55 -1.48
CA GLN A 62 2.25 -4.97 -2.65
C GLN A 62 3.73 -5.36 -2.72
N ALA A 63 4.45 -5.26 -1.61
CA ALA A 63 5.88 -5.61 -1.56
C ALA A 63 6.13 -7.08 -1.92
N VAL A 64 5.30 -7.99 -1.43
CA VAL A 64 5.40 -9.42 -1.76
C VAL A 64 5.13 -9.66 -3.25
N ILE A 65 4.11 -9.02 -3.81
CA ILE A 65 3.77 -9.15 -5.23
C ILE A 65 4.88 -8.57 -6.12
N GLU A 66 5.42 -7.41 -5.77
CA GLU A 66 6.56 -6.82 -6.48
C GLU A 66 7.76 -7.75 -6.49
N ARG A 67 8.08 -8.35 -5.35
CA ARG A 67 9.19 -9.30 -5.24
C ARG A 67 8.96 -10.55 -6.09
N PHE A 68 7.74 -11.04 -6.11
CA PHE A 68 7.34 -12.15 -6.97
C PHE A 68 7.66 -11.89 -8.45
N TYR A 69 7.34 -10.68 -8.95
CA TYR A 69 7.63 -10.31 -10.32
C TYR A 69 9.11 -10.00 -10.56
N ASN A 70 9.72 -9.24 -9.70
CA ASN A 70 11.10 -8.79 -9.89
C ASN A 70 12.10 -9.97 -9.87
N ASP A 71 11.89 -10.91 -9.00
CA ASP A 71 12.76 -12.11 -8.89
C ASP A 71 12.28 -13.26 -9.78
N LYS A 72 11.20 -13.11 -10.53
CA LYS A 72 10.61 -14.14 -11.40
C LYS A 72 10.43 -15.46 -10.68
N LEU A 73 9.84 -15.43 -9.49
CA LEU A 73 9.74 -16.60 -8.61
C LEU A 73 8.98 -17.76 -9.23
N TRP A 74 8.04 -17.47 -10.13
CA TRP A 74 7.30 -18.50 -10.87
C TRP A 74 8.17 -19.34 -11.81
N GLN A 75 9.36 -18.85 -12.16
CA GLN A 75 10.31 -19.59 -13.01
C GLN A 75 11.32 -20.38 -12.19
N LEU A 76 11.58 -19.96 -10.96
CA LEU A 76 12.64 -20.48 -10.12
C LEU A 76 12.16 -21.55 -9.13
N LEU A 77 10.89 -21.50 -8.75
CA LEU A 77 10.35 -22.33 -7.67
C LEU A 77 9.21 -23.22 -8.17
N THR A 78 9.10 -24.40 -7.59
CA THR A 78 7.92 -25.24 -7.74
C THR A 78 6.72 -24.58 -7.04
N PRO A 79 5.46 -24.96 -7.36
CA PRO A 79 4.28 -24.40 -6.72
C PRO A 79 4.29 -24.43 -5.20
N ILE A 80 4.69 -25.56 -4.63
CA ILE A 80 4.76 -25.74 -3.18
C ILE A 80 5.83 -24.82 -2.59
N GLN A 81 7.01 -24.78 -3.19
CA GLN A 81 8.09 -23.88 -2.78
C GLN A 81 7.69 -22.40 -2.93
N LEU A 82 7.00 -22.07 -3.99
CA LEU A 82 6.51 -20.70 -4.20
C LEU A 82 5.53 -20.28 -3.12
N LYS A 83 4.55 -21.13 -2.79
CA LYS A 83 3.60 -20.87 -1.73
C LYS A 83 4.31 -20.64 -0.39
N ASP A 84 5.22 -21.52 -0.03
CA ASP A 84 5.98 -21.42 1.22
C ASP A 84 6.83 -20.14 1.24
N ARG A 85 7.47 -19.79 0.13
CA ARG A 85 8.27 -18.57 0.02
C ARG A 85 7.42 -17.31 0.11
N LEU A 86 6.26 -17.27 -0.53
CA LEU A 86 5.35 -16.13 -0.44
C LEU A 86 4.84 -15.93 0.99
N LEU A 87 4.48 -16.99 1.69
CA LEU A 87 4.05 -16.91 3.09
C LEU A 87 5.19 -16.45 4.01
N GLU A 88 6.40 -16.91 3.80
CA GLU A 88 7.58 -16.44 4.52
C GLU A 88 7.83 -14.94 4.30
N MET A 89 7.76 -14.48 3.05
CA MET A 89 7.92 -13.07 2.71
C MET A 89 6.83 -12.19 3.36
N CYS A 90 5.60 -12.67 3.43
CA CYS A 90 4.53 -11.97 4.14
C CYS A 90 4.92 -11.69 5.60
N GLY A 91 5.47 -12.66 6.29
CA GLY A 91 5.93 -12.50 7.67
C GLY A 91 7.13 -11.56 7.80
N GLU A 92 8.10 -11.65 6.89
CA GLU A 92 9.29 -10.79 6.89
C GLU A 92 8.92 -9.33 6.65
N TYR A 93 8.16 -9.03 5.62
CA TYR A 93 7.73 -7.66 5.30
C TYR A 93 6.79 -7.09 6.35
N TYR A 94 5.93 -7.91 6.93
CA TYR A 94 5.07 -7.46 8.03
C TYR A 94 5.89 -6.97 9.22
N ARG A 95 6.90 -7.71 9.64
CA ARG A 95 7.77 -7.30 10.74
C ARG A 95 8.51 -5.99 10.47
N LEU A 96 8.97 -5.80 9.22
CA LEU A 96 9.64 -4.57 8.81
C LEU A 96 8.69 -3.37 8.84
N GLU A 97 7.49 -3.52 8.33
CA GLU A 97 6.52 -2.43 8.25
C GLU A 97 5.93 -2.06 9.62
N ILE A 98 5.69 -3.03 10.48
CA ILE A 98 5.23 -2.79 11.86
C ILE A 98 6.19 -1.88 12.63
N ALA A 99 7.49 -2.02 12.40
CA ALA A 99 8.51 -1.19 13.05
C ALA A 99 8.56 0.25 12.53
N ARG A 100 8.00 0.52 11.35
CA ARG A 100 8.09 1.81 10.66
C ARG A 100 6.86 2.69 10.80
N HIS A 101 5.72 2.11 11.17
CA HIS A 101 4.43 2.78 11.16
C HIS A 101 3.84 2.92 12.55
N PHE A 102 3.03 3.95 12.72
CA PHE A 102 2.28 4.14 13.95
C PHE A 102 0.99 3.31 13.92
N ILE A 103 0.75 2.56 14.99
CA ILE A 103 -0.46 1.76 15.16
C ILE A 103 -1.14 2.11 16.47
N ASP A 104 -2.40 2.46 16.38
CA ASP A 104 -3.29 2.58 17.52
C ASP A 104 -3.92 1.21 17.80
N TRP A 105 -3.34 0.46 18.71
CA TRP A 105 -3.78 -0.90 19.03
C TRP A 105 -5.18 -0.99 19.65
N SER A 106 -5.73 0.14 20.08
CA SER A 106 -7.13 0.19 20.54
C SER A 106 -8.14 0.07 19.39
N LYS A 107 -7.71 0.39 18.16
CA LYS A 107 -8.53 0.40 16.94
C LYS A 107 -8.08 -0.65 15.92
N ALA A 108 -6.83 -1.06 15.99
CA ALA A 108 -6.26 -2.02 15.05
C ALA A 108 -6.66 -3.45 15.41
N PRO A 109 -6.75 -4.33 14.38
CA PRO A 109 -6.84 -5.77 14.61
C PRO A 109 -5.59 -6.31 15.30
N SER A 110 -5.66 -7.54 15.81
CA SER A 110 -4.50 -8.21 16.35
C SER A 110 -3.42 -8.49 15.30
N HIS A 111 -2.20 -8.77 15.71
CA HIS A 111 -1.13 -9.18 14.81
C HIS A 111 -1.53 -10.38 13.95
N GLU A 112 -2.17 -11.37 14.56
CA GLU A 112 -2.61 -12.59 13.86
C GLU A 112 -3.67 -12.29 12.79
N GLU A 113 -4.64 -11.45 13.12
CA GLU A 113 -5.66 -11.03 12.16
C GLU A 113 -5.05 -10.26 10.98
N MET A 114 -4.13 -9.34 11.23
CA MET A 114 -3.45 -8.60 10.17
C MET A 114 -2.60 -9.51 9.28
N LYS A 115 -1.89 -10.46 9.87
CA LYS A 115 -1.12 -11.45 9.10
C LYS A 115 -2.02 -12.33 8.24
N GLU A 116 -3.16 -12.73 8.75
CA GLU A 116 -4.14 -13.52 7.99
C GLU A 116 -4.68 -12.73 6.80
N VAL A 117 -5.07 -11.48 6.99
CA VAL A 117 -5.51 -10.60 5.90
C VAL A 117 -4.44 -10.44 4.82
N ILE A 118 -3.18 -10.29 5.21
CA ILE A 118 -2.06 -10.18 4.27
C ILE A 118 -1.89 -11.48 3.48
N ARG A 119 -1.90 -12.63 4.14
CA ARG A 119 -1.80 -13.94 3.47
C ARG A 119 -2.94 -14.17 2.50
N ASP A 120 -4.16 -13.88 2.92
CA ASP A 120 -5.36 -14.00 2.08
C ASP A 120 -5.28 -13.08 0.86
N GLY A 121 -4.78 -11.87 1.02
CA GLY A 121 -4.57 -10.94 -0.07
C GLY A 121 -3.57 -11.46 -1.11
N VAL A 122 -2.42 -11.96 -0.67
CA VAL A 122 -1.38 -12.52 -1.55
C VAL A 122 -1.87 -13.79 -2.23
N MET A 123 -2.46 -14.71 -1.49
CA MET A 123 -2.98 -15.97 -2.05
C MET A 123 -4.16 -15.73 -3.00
N GLY A 124 -5.03 -14.78 -2.68
CA GLY A 124 -6.12 -14.37 -3.58
C GLY A 124 -5.62 -13.81 -4.89
N TYR A 125 -4.57 -13.00 -4.86
CA TYR A 125 -3.91 -12.49 -6.05
C TYR A 125 -3.32 -13.63 -6.90
N MET A 126 -2.63 -14.57 -6.29
CA MET A 126 -2.06 -15.74 -6.98
C MET A 126 -3.15 -16.60 -7.64
N ARG A 127 -4.25 -16.83 -6.95
CA ARG A 127 -5.42 -17.54 -7.53
C ARG A 127 -6.01 -16.81 -8.73
N THR A 128 -6.07 -15.48 -8.67
CA THR A 128 -6.54 -14.65 -9.79
C THR A 128 -5.62 -14.76 -10.99
N LEU A 129 -4.30 -14.70 -10.79
CA LEU A 129 -3.32 -14.90 -11.87
C LEU A 129 -3.47 -16.28 -12.52
N LYS A 130 -3.62 -17.33 -11.72
CA LYS A 130 -3.84 -18.69 -12.19
C LYS A 130 -5.13 -18.80 -13.01
N HIS A 131 -6.23 -18.31 -12.46
CA HIS A 131 -7.55 -18.34 -13.11
C HIS A 131 -7.54 -17.66 -14.47
N HIS A 132 -6.87 -16.54 -14.59
CA HIS A 132 -6.77 -15.78 -15.84
C HIS A 132 -5.60 -16.21 -16.74
N ARG A 133 -4.83 -17.23 -16.35
CA ARG A 133 -3.68 -17.73 -17.10
C ARG A 133 -2.65 -16.64 -17.44
N LEU A 134 -2.47 -15.69 -16.54
CA LEU A 134 -1.60 -14.53 -16.78
C LEU A 134 -0.11 -14.82 -16.61
N LEU A 135 0.25 -16.01 -16.12
CA LEU A 135 1.63 -16.44 -15.89
C LEU A 135 2.16 -17.43 -16.93
N GLY A 136 1.50 -17.54 -18.09
CA GLY A 136 1.97 -18.39 -19.17
C GLY A 136 2.24 -19.85 -18.74
N PRO A 137 3.47 -20.39 -18.95
CA PRO A 137 3.79 -21.79 -18.65
C PRO A 137 3.53 -22.21 -17.21
N TYR A 138 3.64 -21.29 -16.26
CA TYR A 138 3.35 -21.57 -14.85
C TYR A 138 1.88 -21.89 -14.62
N ALA A 139 1.00 -21.17 -15.31
CA ALA A 139 -0.43 -21.42 -15.23
C ALA A 139 -0.84 -22.77 -15.86
N GLN A 140 -0.06 -23.27 -16.81
CA GLN A 140 -0.33 -24.54 -17.50
C GLN A 140 0.17 -25.77 -16.72
N ALA A 141 1.24 -25.63 -15.94
CA ALA A 141 1.85 -26.74 -15.23
C ALA A 141 1.03 -27.23 -14.02
N GLU A 142 -0.03 -26.53 -13.65
CA GLU A 142 -0.66 -26.69 -12.35
C GLU A 142 -2.15 -26.93 -12.33
N GLU A 143 -2.76 -27.24 -13.45
CA GLU A 143 -4.17 -27.66 -13.42
C GLU A 143 -4.41 -28.88 -12.50
N ASP A 144 -3.34 -29.62 -12.17
CA ASP A 144 -3.42 -30.85 -11.40
C ASP A 144 -2.93 -30.76 -9.93
N GLN A 145 -2.36 -29.63 -9.47
CA GLN A 145 -1.65 -29.60 -8.17
C GLN A 145 -2.10 -28.58 -7.13
N ILE A 146 -3.06 -27.76 -7.41
CA ILE A 146 -3.58 -26.81 -6.39
C ILE A 146 -5.05 -27.03 -6.12
#